data_408660e33a03799c1ec32a2227fefc01
#
_entry.id   408660e33a03799c1ec32a2227fefc01
#
_cell.length_a   1.000
_cell.length_b   1.000
_cell.length_c   1.000
_cell.angle_alpha   90.00
_cell.angle_beta   90.00
_cell.angle_gamma   90.00
#
_symmetry.space_group_name_H-M   'P 1'
#
loop_
_entity.id
_entity.type
_entity.pdbx_description
1 polymer ?
#
loop_
_entity_poly.entity_id
_entity_poly.type
_entity_poly.pdbx_seq_one_letter_code
_entity_poly.pdbx_strand_id
1 'polypeptide(L)'
;MRYFPLMVDTEGKKVLVVGGGRAAATKIKGLMDSSFLFYCLSSAFCEELRDLAIASPERLFLKEKKIDENFRFFTYDFLIVATDDDALNHALLRRAKLASVPVLSTSDPESSDVHLASVIRRGPLTISISTNNPTVSKYVKADMKEFLSKYNEEKLYEMNRIRNLLVERGSAHISEIMEELWNDEKISKNYVEATDDPESRNERQQSGNDSSQGSNSDS
;
A
#
# COMPACT_ATOMS: atom_id res chain seq x y z
N MET A 1 -4.66 21.98 -0.39
CA MET A 1 -4.08 20.85 0.35
C MET A 1 -2.63 20.71 -0.08
N ARG A 2 -1.65 20.73 0.84
CA ARG A 2 -0.22 20.58 0.50
C ARG A 2 0.14 19.13 0.18
N TYR A 3 -0.36 18.16 0.97
CA TYR A 3 -0.11 16.74 0.78
C TYR A 3 -1.38 16.02 0.32
N PHE A 4 -1.26 15.31 -0.79
CA PHE A 4 -2.37 14.52 -1.34
C PHE A 4 -2.18 13.04 -0.98
N PRO A 5 -3.19 12.36 -0.40
CA PRO A 5 -3.08 10.94 -0.09
C PRO A 5 -3.13 10.09 -1.36
N LEU A 6 -2.14 9.22 -1.51
CA LEU A 6 -2.04 8.27 -2.61
C LEU A 6 -1.84 6.85 -2.05
N MET A 7 -2.36 5.87 -2.76
CA MET A 7 -2.00 4.47 -2.58
C MET A 7 -0.86 4.16 -3.54
N VAL A 8 0.24 3.65 -3.01
CA VAL A 8 1.45 3.31 -3.79
C VAL A 8 1.61 1.80 -3.78
N ASP A 9 1.80 1.22 -4.96
CA ASP A 9 2.26 -0.16 -5.06
C ASP A 9 3.68 -0.25 -4.52
N THR A 10 3.87 -1.12 -3.53
CA THR A 10 5.14 -1.26 -2.81
C THR A 10 5.89 -2.54 -3.16
N GLU A 11 5.34 -3.37 -4.05
CA GLU A 11 5.97 -4.62 -4.46
C GLU A 11 7.30 -4.35 -5.19
N GLY A 12 8.37 -4.97 -4.69
CA GLY A 12 9.72 -4.83 -5.25
C GLY A 12 10.37 -3.46 -5.10
N LYS A 13 9.67 -2.46 -4.51
CA LYS A 13 10.22 -1.12 -4.33
C LYS A 13 11.19 -1.06 -3.15
N LYS A 14 12.28 -0.30 -3.36
CA LYS A 14 13.42 -0.22 -2.45
C LYS A 14 13.40 1.10 -1.68
N VAL A 15 13.41 0.99 -0.36
CA VAL A 15 13.53 2.13 0.55
C VAL A 15 14.95 2.18 1.11
N LEU A 16 15.64 3.26 0.87
CA LEU A 16 16.88 3.55 1.56
C LEU A 16 16.57 4.26 2.88
N VAL A 17 17.12 3.75 3.97
CA VAL A 17 17.06 4.40 5.28
C VAL A 17 18.47 4.78 5.70
N VAL A 18 18.74 6.05 5.90
CA VAL A 18 20.01 6.56 6.42
C VAL A 18 19.83 6.94 7.87
N GLY A 19 20.48 6.16 8.75
CA GLY A 19 20.36 6.25 10.21
C GLY A 19 19.99 4.91 10.83
N GLY A 20 20.51 4.63 12.02
CA GLY A 20 20.36 3.34 12.72
C GLY A 20 19.71 3.45 14.09
N GLY A 21 19.18 4.63 14.45
CA GLY A 21 18.58 4.90 15.76
C GLY A 21 17.09 4.59 15.82
N ARG A 22 16.47 4.93 16.96
CA ARG A 22 15.03 4.71 17.23
C ARG A 22 14.10 5.40 16.22
N ALA A 23 14.50 6.57 15.70
CA ALA A 23 13.70 7.27 14.68
C ALA A 23 13.57 6.44 13.40
N ALA A 24 14.67 5.85 12.93
CA ALA A 24 14.67 4.92 11.80
C ALA A 24 13.81 3.68 12.09
N ALA A 25 14.00 3.04 13.26
CA ALA A 25 13.23 1.88 13.69
C ALA A 25 11.72 2.14 13.67
N THR A 26 11.29 3.29 14.23
CA THR A 26 9.87 3.69 14.26
C THR A 26 9.28 3.86 12.86
N LYS A 27 10.04 4.45 11.92
CA LYS A 27 9.57 4.64 10.54
C LYS A 27 9.49 3.32 9.78
N ILE A 28 10.51 2.47 9.89
CA ILE A 28 10.50 1.13 9.28
C ILE A 28 9.34 0.30 9.83
N LYS A 29 9.18 0.24 11.16
CA LYS A 29 8.07 -0.48 11.81
C LYS A 29 6.70 -0.04 11.31
N GLY A 30 6.51 1.26 11.09
CA GLY A 30 5.26 1.80 10.55
C GLY A 30 4.98 1.41 9.09
N LEU A 31 5.99 0.91 8.36
CA LEU A 31 5.90 0.48 6.97
C LEU A 31 6.01 -1.03 6.79
N MET A 32 6.20 -1.81 7.86
CA MET A 32 6.39 -3.28 7.77
C MET A 32 5.16 -4.03 7.22
N ASP A 33 3.97 -3.43 7.27
CA ASP A 33 2.76 -4.00 6.64
C ASP A 33 2.72 -3.83 5.10
N SER A 34 3.70 -3.11 4.53
CA SER A 34 3.86 -2.95 3.08
C SER A 34 4.76 -4.05 2.49
N SER A 35 4.94 -4.09 1.17
CA SER A 35 5.88 -5.00 0.48
C SER A 35 7.23 -4.34 0.16
N PHE A 36 7.57 -3.21 0.78
CA PHE A 36 8.87 -2.57 0.60
C PHE A 36 10.04 -3.43 1.01
N LEU A 37 11.16 -3.29 0.29
CA LEU A 37 12.48 -3.78 0.67
C LEU A 37 13.27 -2.63 1.31
N PHE A 38 13.70 -2.80 2.55
CA PHE A 38 14.41 -1.76 3.30
C PHE A 38 15.90 -2.00 3.31
N TYR A 39 16.66 -1.01 2.89
CA TYR A 39 18.12 -0.99 2.96
C TYR A 39 18.55 0.09 3.96
N CYS A 40 18.97 -0.32 5.14
CA CYS A 40 19.31 0.59 6.22
C CYS A 40 20.83 0.74 6.34
N LEU A 41 21.32 1.96 6.20
CA LEU A 41 22.74 2.29 6.26
C LEU A 41 23.01 3.20 7.45
N SER A 42 23.94 2.78 8.31
CA SER A 42 24.36 3.55 9.50
C SER A 42 25.73 3.07 9.98
N SER A 43 26.41 3.85 10.82
CA SER A 43 27.61 3.41 11.53
C SER A 43 27.33 2.42 12.67
N ALA A 44 26.10 2.44 13.20
CA ALA A 44 25.63 1.51 14.23
C ALA A 44 24.09 1.39 14.16
N PHE A 45 23.56 0.32 14.73
CA PHE A 45 22.11 0.06 14.76
C PHE A 45 21.65 -0.16 16.21
N CYS A 46 20.48 0.40 16.55
CA CYS A 46 19.81 0.11 17.82
C CYS A 46 19.28 -1.33 17.83
N GLU A 47 19.03 -1.87 19.02
CA GLU A 47 18.55 -3.22 19.24
C GLU A 47 17.22 -3.48 18.50
N GLU A 48 16.29 -2.53 18.57
CA GLU A 48 14.99 -2.63 17.89
C GLU A 48 15.12 -2.86 16.36
N LEU A 49 16.09 -2.21 15.70
CA LEU A 49 16.35 -2.44 14.27
C LEU A 49 16.97 -3.83 14.00
N ARG A 50 17.83 -4.29 14.88
CA ARG A 50 18.42 -5.64 14.77
C ARG A 50 17.34 -6.71 14.92
N ASP A 51 16.43 -6.55 15.89
CA ASP A 51 15.31 -7.46 16.11
C ASP A 51 14.35 -7.48 14.92
N LEU A 52 14.02 -6.32 14.37
CA LEU A 52 13.19 -6.22 13.15
C LEU A 52 13.86 -6.92 11.96
N ALA A 53 15.17 -6.80 11.79
CA ALA A 53 15.90 -7.45 10.72
C ALA A 53 15.95 -8.98 10.89
N ILE A 54 16.08 -9.46 12.13
CA ILE A 54 15.99 -10.90 12.44
C ILE A 54 14.59 -11.44 12.14
N ALA A 55 13.54 -10.66 12.46
CA ALA A 55 12.15 -11.04 12.21
C ALA A 55 11.75 -10.97 10.71
N SER A 56 12.49 -10.22 9.88
CA SER A 56 12.19 -10.02 8.45
C SER A 56 13.45 -9.99 7.60
N PRO A 57 14.24 -11.08 7.57
CA PRO A 57 15.57 -11.11 6.96
C PRO A 57 15.54 -10.95 5.43
N GLU A 58 14.41 -11.29 4.79
CA GLU A 58 14.21 -11.14 3.35
C GLU A 58 13.82 -9.71 2.93
N ARG A 59 13.52 -8.82 3.89
CA ARG A 59 12.96 -7.49 3.61
C ARG A 59 13.73 -6.34 4.25
N LEU A 60 14.43 -6.56 5.36
CA LEU A 60 15.19 -5.52 6.06
C LEU A 60 16.67 -5.87 6.11
N PHE A 61 17.46 -5.13 5.34
CA PHE A 61 18.89 -5.32 5.19
C PHE A 61 19.66 -4.21 5.93
N LEU A 62 20.35 -4.59 6.99
CA LEU A 62 21.21 -3.68 7.77
C LEU A 62 22.64 -3.76 7.24
N LYS A 63 23.23 -2.62 6.91
CA LYS A 63 24.64 -2.52 6.51
C LYS A 63 25.36 -1.43 7.29
N GLU A 64 26.37 -1.82 8.06
CA GLU A 64 27.23 -0.86 8.74
C GLU A 64 28.08 -0.13 7.71
N LYS A 65 27.77 1.14 7.51
CA LYS A 65 28.46 2.02 6.59
C LYS A 65 28.23 3.47 7.01
N LYS A 66 29.31 4.21 7.15
CA LYS A 66 29.24 5.67 7.30
C LYS A 66 28.86 6.28 5.96
N ILE A 67 27.81 7.09 5.95
CA ILE A 67 27.32 7.82 4.79
C ILE A 67 27.82 9.25 4.87
N ASP A 68 28.24 9.80 3.74
CA ASP A 68 28.59 11.21 3.58
C ASP A 68 27.60 11.93 2.65
N GLU A 69 27.76 13.24 2.53
CA GLU A 69 26.93 14.09 1.69
C GLU A 69 26.97 13.75 0.19
N ASN A 70 27.97 13.00 -0.28
CA ASN A 70 28.16 12.60 -1.67
C ASN A 70 27.56 11.23 -1.99
N PHE A 71 26.93 10.58 -1.02
CA PHE A 71 26.32 9.28 -1.24
C PHE A 71 25.31 9.31 -2.40
N ARG A 72 25.39 8.30 -3.28
CA ARG A 72 24.52 8.16 -4.45
C ARG A 72 23.42 7.12 -4.18
N PHE A 73 22.16 7.50 -4.46
CA PHE A 73 20.98 6.66 -4.21
C PHE A 73 20.14 6.39 -5.48
N PHE A 74 20.80 6.15 -6.61
CA PHE A 74 20.13 5.96 -7.91
C PHE A 74 19.22 4.75 -8.05
N THR A 75 19.29 3.80 -7.13
CA THR A 75 18.55 2.53 -7.23
C THR A 75 17.42 2.42 -6.21
N TYR A 76 17.09 3.50 -5.53
CA TYR A 76 16.07 3.52 -4.49
C TYR A 76 14.87 4.34 -4.92
N ASP A 77 13.68 3.83 -4.63
CA ASP A 77 12.40 4.47 -4.96
C ASP A 77 11.99 5.51 -3.92
N PHE A 78 12.51 5.38 -2.69
CA PHE A 78 12.16 6.24 -1.57
C PHE A 78 13.34 6.35 -0.59
N LEU A 79 13.52 7.54 0.01
CA LEU A 79 14.56 7.82 1.00
C LEU A 79 13.96 8.22 2.34
N ILE A 80 14.43 7.61 3.43
CA ILE A 80 14.20 8.05 4.81
C ILE A 80 15.50 8.52 5.41
N VAL A 81 15.56 9.78 5.85
CA VAL A 81 16.70 10.38 6.51
C VAL A 81 16.40 10.50 8.00
N ALA A 82 17.19 9.80 8.83
CA ALA A 82 16.97 9.64 10.26
C ALA A 82 18.29 9.58 11.05
N THR A 83 19.24 10.48 10.74
CA THR A 83 20.50 10.61 11.46
C THR A 83 20.45 11.76 12.47
N ASP A 84 21.42 11.79 13.38
CA ASP A 84 21.61 12.88 14.33
C ASP A 84 22.50 14.01 13.75
N ASP A 85 22.97 13.87 12.50
CA ASP A 85 23.76 14.86 11.79
C ASP A 85 22.88 15.71 10.88
N ASP A 86 22.52 16.90 11.36
CA ASP A 86 21.64 17.81 10.62
C ASP A 86 22.25 18.30 9.30
N ALA A 87 23.56 18.49 9.23
CA ALA A 87 24.24 18.92 8.00
C ALA A 87 24.13 17.83 6.93
N LEU A 88 24.38 16.57 7.30
CA LEU A 88 24.19 15.41 6.45
C LEU A 88 22.73 15.26 6.03
N ASN A 89 21.78 15.38 6.98
CA ASN A 89 20.35 15.27 6.69
C ASN A 89 19.92 16.29 5.63
N HIS A 90 20.31 17.57 5.79
CA HIS A 90 20.01 18.61 4.79
C HIS A 90 20.69 18.37 3.43
N ALA A 91 21.91 17.86 3.41
CA ALA A 91 22.61 17.53 2.17
C ALA A 91 21.89 16.40 1.42
N LEU A 92 21.51 15.32 2.12
CA LEU A 92 20.77 14.19 1.55
C LEU A 92 19.38 14.61 1.04
N LEU A 93 18.64 15.44 1.79
CA LEU A 93 17.36 16.00 1.37
C LEU A 93 17.46 16.76 0.04
N ARG A 94 18.41 17.70 -0.05
CA ARG A 94 18.63 18.47 -1.30
C ARG A 94 18.95 17.56 -2.48
N ARG A 95 19.81 16.56 -2.27
CA ARG A 95 20.22 15.62 -3.33
C ARG A 95 19.10 14.70 -3.76
N ALA A 96 18.28 14.21 -2.83
CA ALA A 96 17.11 13.41 -3.13
C ALA A 96 16.13 14.19 -4.04
N LYS A 97 15.85 15.45 -3.68
CA LYS A 97 15.01 16.33 -4.49
C LYS A 97 15.56 16.56 -5.90
N LEU A 98 16.87 16.80 -6.03
CA LEU A 98 17.52 16.95 -7.35
C LEU A 98 17.47 15.65 -8.18
N ALA A 99 17.48 14.49 -7.54
CA ALA A 99 17.38 13.19 -8.18
C ALA A 99 15.92 12.73 -8.38
N SER A 100 14.92 13.54 -7.99
CA SER A 100 13.50 13.19 -8.01
C SER A 100 13.17 11.92 -7.20
N VAL A 101 13.95 11.64 -6.16
CA VAL A 101 13.67 10.55 -5.21
C VAL A 101 12.84 11.11 -4.06
N PRO A 102 11.60 10.64 -3.86
CA PRO A 102 10.77 11.09 -2.75
C PRO A 102 11.48 10.88 -1.40
N VAL A 103 11.47 11.90 -0.55
CA VAL A 103 12.23 11.85 0.70
C VAL A 103 11.38 12.24 1.91
N LEU A 104 11.59 11.50 3.00
CA LEU A 104 11.09 11.80 4.34
C LEU A 104 12.27 12.06 5.28
N SER A 105 12.27 13.20 5.94
CA SER A 105 13.19 13.50 7.04
C SER A 105 12.48 13.35 8.40
N THR A 106 13.17 12.76 9.37
CA THR A 106 12.64 12.65 10.73
C THR A 106 12.89 13.90 11.56
N SER A 107 13.94 14.67 11.24
CA SER A 107 14.31 15.92 11.93
C SER A 107 13.69 17.16 11.29
N ASP A 108 13.41 17.13 9.97
CA ASP A 108 12.83 18.25 9.22
C ASP A 108 11.61 17.80 8.40
N PRO A 109 10.42 17.64 9.03
CA PRO A 109 9.20 17.26 8.34
C PRO A 109 8.76 18.28 7.28
N GLU A 110 9.02 19.58 7.49
CA GLU A 110 8.62 20.64 6.57
C GLU A 110 9.33 20.55 5.21
N SER A 111 10.55 20.05 5.18
CA SER A 111 11.34 19.84 3.96
C SER A 111 11.09 18.47 3.32
N SER A 112 10.27 17.62 3.92
CA SER A 112 9.93 16.29 3.37
C SER A 112 8.97 16.40 2.19
N ASP A 113 9.16 15.55 1.19
CA ASP A 113 8.22 15.40 0.07
C ASP A 113 7.06 14.46 0.42
N VAL A 114 7.30 13.55 1.35
CA VAL A 114 6.37 12.50 1.76
C VAL A 114 6.15 12.52 3.26
N HIS A 115 4.90 12.34 3.66
CA HIS A 115 4.50 12.15 5.05
C HIS A 115 3.83 10.80 5.21
N LEU A 116 4.20 10.07 6.27
CA LEU A 116 3.54 8.80 6.60
C LEU A 116 2.28 9.07 7.40
N ALA A 117 1.13 8.72 6.84
CA ALA A 117 -0.14 8.75 7.54
C ALA A 117 -0.26 7.59 8.53
N SER A 118 -1.10 7.74 9.55
CA SER A 118 -1.55 6.61 10.35
C SER A 118 -2.49 5.75 9.52
N VAL A 119 -2.24 4.45 9.43
CA VAL A 119 -3.02 3.53 8.60
C VAL A 119 -3.82 2.57 9.48
N ILE A 120 -5.06 2.30 9.09
CA ILE A 120 -5.91 1.23 9.60
C ILE A 120 -6.25 0.31 8.44
N ARG A 121 -6.13 -1.01 8.66
CA ARG A 121 -6.55 -2.02 7.69
C ARG A 121 -7.60 -2.93 8.30
N ARG A 122 -8.59 -3.32 7.49
CA ARG A 122 -9.60 -4.31 7.82
C ARG A 122 -9.97 -5.07 6.55
N GLY A 123 -9.38 -6.26 6.37
CA GLY A 123 -9.42 -6.95 5.11
C GLY A 123 -8.90 -6.07 3.96
N PRO A 124 -9.65 -5.90 2.87
CA PRO A 124 -9.25 -5.07 1.74
C PRO A 124 -9.43 -3.57 1.99
N LEU A 125 -10.09 -3.18 3.09
CA LEU A 125 -10.31 -1.77 3.44
C LEU A 125 -9.05 -1.18 4.05
N THR A 126 -8.60 -0.05 3.51
CA THR A 126 -7.50 0.75 4.05
C THR A 126 -7.96 2.19 4.28
N ILE A 127 -7.73 2.71 5.47
CA ILE A 127 -7.95 4.12 5.82
C ILE A 127 -6.63 4.73 6.25
N SER A 128 -6.29 5.87 5.67
CA SER A 128 -5.14 6.68 6.08
C SER A 128 -5.62 7.97 6.74
N ILE A 129 -4.99 8.30 7.87
CA ILE A 129 -5.33 9.44 8.73
C ILE A 129 -4.11 10.32 8.87
N SER A 130 -4.25 11.60 8.49
CA SER A 130 -3.22 12.62 8.69
C SER A 130 -3.87 13.91 9.21
N THR A 131 -3.38 14.43 10.34
CA THR A 131 -3.89 15.65 10.98
C THR A 131 -2.79 16.68 11.21
N ASN A 132 -1.59 16.49 10.65
CA ASN A 132 -0.37 17.25 10.96
C ASN A 132 0.01 17.26 12.46
N ASN A 133 -0.69 16.48 13.28
CA ASN A 133 -0.43 16.29 14.71
C ASN A 133 -0.48 14.79 15.02
N PRO A 134 0.67 14.15 15.32
CA PRO A 134 0.73 12.70 15.56
C PRO A 134 -0.16 12.24 16.73
N THR A 135 -0.31 13.08 17.76
CA THR A 135 -1.14 12.76 18.92
C THR A 135 -2.61 12.75 18.55
N VAL A 136 -3.07 13.76 17.84
CA VAL A 136 -4.47 13.82 17.34
C VAL A 136 -4.74 12.68 16.36
N SER A 137 -3.83 12.40 15.44
CA SER A 137 -3.95 11.26 14.54
C SER A 137 -4.10 9.92 15.27
N LYS A 138 -3.43 9.77 16.43
CA LYS A 138 -3.55 8.57 17.28
C LYS A 138 -4.95 8.42 17.89
N TYR A 139 -5.55 9.51 18.38
CA TYR A 139 -6.91 9.49 18.91
C TYR A 139 -7.93 9.19 17.82
N VAL A 140 -7.88 9.94 16.71
CA VAL A 140 -8.76 9.68 15.56
C VAL A 140 -8.62 8.25 15.04
N LYS A 141 -7.39 7.70 15.05
CA LYS A 141 -7.16 6.30 14.68
C LYS A 141 -7.89 5.32 15.61
N ALA A 142 -7.92 5.59 16.92
CA ALA A 142 -8.62 4.74 17.88
C ALA A 142 -10.14 4.74 17.63
N ASP A 143 -10.74 5.92 17.46
CA ASP A 143 -12.16 6.09 17.17
C ASP A 143 -12.54 5.41 15.85
N MET A 144 -11.71 5.59 14.81
CA MET A 144 -11.92 4.94 13.52
C MET A 144 -11.82 3.42 13.56
N LYS A 145 -10.95 2.85 14.39
CA LYS A 145 -10.89 1.40 14.58
C LYS A 145 -12.20 0.85 15.13
N GLU A 146 -12.79 1.51 16.12
CA GLU A 146 -14.09 1.16 16.69
C GLU A 146 -15.19 1.28 15.63
N PHE A 147 -15.24 2.42 14.93
CA PHE A 147 -16.19 2.61 13.85
C PHE A 147 -16.12 1.55 12.77
N LEU A 148 -14.90 1.11 12.41
CA LEU A 148 -14.67 0.11 11.37
C LEU A 148 -15.03 -1.31 11.80
N SER A 149 -15.22 -1.56 13.10
CA SER A 149 -15.62 -2.89 13.61
C SER A 149 -16.95 -3.37 13.03
N LYS A 150 -17.82 -2.45 12.60
CA LYS A 150 -19.11 -2.74 11.96
C LYS A 150 -18.99 -3.36 10.55
N TYR A 151 -17.85 -3.18 9.88
CA TYR A 151 -17.64 -3.77 8.56
C TYR A 151 -17.12 -5.19 8.68
N ASN A 152 -17.82 -6.15 8.12
CA ASN A 152 -17.39 -7.55 8.07
C ASN A 152 -16.31 -7.71 6.99
N GLU A 153 -15.15 -8.30 7.34
CA GLU A 153 -14.04 -8.49 6.40
C GLU A 153 -14.37 -9.45 5.27
N GLU A 154 -15.09 -10.54 5.59
CA GLU A 154 -15.53 -11.52 4.60
C GLU A 154 -16.42 -10.86 3.56
N LYS A 155 -17.39 -10.04 4.01
CA LYS A 155 -18.26 -9.28 3.08
C LYS A 155 -17.46 -8.34 2.19
N LEU A 156 -16.44 -7.67 2.71
CA LEU A 156 -15.58 -6.78 1.92
C LEU A 156 -14.80 -7.54 0.83
N TYR A 157 -14.22 -8.69 1.17
CA TYR A 157 -13.54 -9.55 0.19
C TYR A 157 -14.50 -10.07 -0.87
N GLU A 158 -15.67 -10.50 -0.42
CA GLU A 158 -16.74 -11.02 -1.28
C GLU A 158 -17.20 -10.00 -2.31
N MET A 159 -17.49 -8.77 -1.85
CA MET A 159 -17.88 -7.68 -2.73
C MET A 159 -16.83 -7.38 -3.80
N ASN A 160 -15.53 -7.41 -3.42
CA ASN A 160 -14.44 -7.24 -4.39
C ASN A 160 -14.40 -8.40 -5.41
N ARG A 161 -14.58 -9.65 -4.95
CA ARG A 161 -14.62 -10.83 -5.82
C ARG A 161 -15.76 -10.73 -6.83
N ILE A 162 -16.98 -10.43 -6.37
CA ILE A 162 -18.15 -10.28 -7.23
C ILE A 162 -17.93 -9.18 -8.27
N ARG A 163 -17.44 -8.02 -7.85
CA ARG A 163 -17.15 -6.92 -8.77
C ARG A 163 -16.18 -7.34 -9.88
N ASN A 164 -15.12 -8.05 -9.54
CA ASN A 164 -14.14 -8.52 -10.53
C ASN A 164 -14.78 -9.50 -11.52
N LEU A 165 -15.58 -10.44 -11.04
CA LEU A 165 -16.33 -11.36 -11.92
C LEU A 165 -17.29 -10.62 -12.86
N LEU A 166 -17.99 -9.60 -12.38
CA LEU A 166 -18.88 -8.78 -13.20
C LEU A 166 -18.11 -8.02 -14.30
N VAL A 167 -16.93 -7.48 -13.95
CA VAL A 167 -16.05 -6.81 -14.92
C VAL A 167 -15.54 -7.80 -15.97
N GLU A 168 -15.03 -8.95 -15.57
CA GLU A 168 -14.53 -9.99 -16.48
C GLU A 168 -15.61 -10.51 -17.44
N ARG A 169 -16.86 -10.53 -17.00
CA ARG A 169 -18.02 -10.94 -17.82
C ARG A 169 -18.57 -9.84 -18.71
N GLY A 170 -18.03 -8.61 -18.62
CA GLY A 170 -18.54 -7.46 -19.35
C GLY A 170 -19.98 -7.09 -18.96
N SER A 171 -20.38 -7.33 -17.71
CA SER A 171 -21.73 -7.06 -17.24
C SER A 171 -22.04 -5.57 -17.33
N ALA A 172 -23.23 -5.22 -17.79
CA ALA A 172 -23.77 -3.88 -17.71
C ALA A 172 -24.25 -3.58 -16.27
N HIS A 173 -24.34 -2.29 -15.91
CA HIS A 173 -24.92 -1.83 -14.64
C HIS A 173 -24.25 -2.36 -13.36
N ILE A 174 -22.92 -2.56 -13.40
CA ILE A 174 -22.16 -3.13 -12.28
C ILE A 174 -22.41 -2.34 -10.98
N SER A 175 -22.50 -1.01 -11.04
CA SER A 175 -22.71 -0.18 -9.84
C SER A 175 -24.06 -0.46 -9.18
N GLU A 176 -25.11 -0.62 -9.95
CA GLU A 176 -26.47 -0.92 -9.47
C GLU A 176 -26.52 -2.30 -8.81
N ILE A 177 -25.93 -3.31 -9.46
CA ILE A 177 -25.83 -4.67 -8.92
C ILE A 177 -25.04 -4.65 -7.59
N MET A 178 -23.93 -3.94 -7.54
CA MET A 178 -23.11 -3.86 -6.33
C MET A 178 -23.82 -3.13 -5.19
N GLU A 179 -24.65 -2.14 -5.47
CA GLU A 179 -25.45 -1.44 -4.47
C GLU A 179 -26.54 -2.35 -3.86
N GLU A 180 -27.25 -3.13 -4.71
CA GLU A 180 -28.22 -4.11 -4.25
C GLU A 180 -27.57 -5.16 -3.35
N LEU A 181 -26.42 -5.73 -3.77
CA LEU A 181 -25.67 -6.72 -3.00
C LEU A 181 -25.11 -6.16 -1.69
N TRP A 182 -24.74 -4.88 -1.66
CA TRP A 182 -24.28 -4.23 -0.45
C TRP A 182 -25.36 -4.14 0.62
N ASN A 183 -26.61 -3.88 0.20
CA ASN A 183 -27.74 -3.66 1.08
C ASN A 183 -28.43 -4.95 1.53
N ASP A 184 -28.28 -6.06 0.78
CA ASP A 184 -28.88 -7.36 1.08
C ASP A 184 -27.84 -8.47 1.24
N GLU A 185 -27.63 -8.91 2.49
CA GLU A 185 -26.67 -9.99 2.79
C GLU A 185 -27.08 -11.37 2.25
N LYS A 186 -28.39 -11.62 2.09
CA LYS A 186 -28.88 -12.91 1.55
C LYS A 186 -28.64 -13.00 0.05
N ILE A 187 -28.84 -11.91 -0.67
CA ILE A 187 -28.60 -11.83 -2.11
C ILE A 187 -27.10 -12.01 -2.39
N SER A 188 -26.23 -11.41 -1.56
CA SER A 188 -24.78 -11.53 -1.74
C SER A 188 -24.29 -12.98 -1.65
N LYS A 189 -24.79 -13.77 -0.68
CA LYS A 189 -24.44 -15.20 -0.52
C LYS A 189 -24.92 -16.03 -1.70
N ASN A 190 -26.18 -15.87 -2.10
CA ASN A 190 -26.76 -16.61 -3.22
C ASN A 190 -26.05 -16.30 -4.56
N TYR A 191 -25.60 -15.05 -4.73
CA TYR A 191 -24.89 -14.64 -5.94
C TYR A 191 -23.55 -15.35 -6.08
N VAL A 192 -22.86 -15.59 -4.99
CA VAL A 192 -21.60 -16.32 -4.96
C VAL A 192 -21.79 -17.78 -5.30
N GLU A 193 -22.75 -18.46 -4.65
CA GLU A 193 -23.05 -19.87 -4.93
C GLU A 193 -23.41 -20.09 -6.41
N ALA A 194 -24.21 -19.18 -7.00
CA ALA A 194 -24.57 -19.24 -8.41
C ALA A 194 -23.40 -18.95 -9.38
N THR A 195 -22.36 -18.25 -8.93
CA THR A 195 -21.19 -17.93 -9.76
C THR A 195 -20.09 -18.98 -9.67
N ASP A 196 -20.08 -19.80 -8.63
CA ASP A 196 -19.13 -20.89 -8.43
C ASP A 196 -19.60 -22.22 -9.05
N ASP A 197 -20.85 -22.32 -9.55
CA ASP A 197 -21.36 -23.51 -10.21
C ASP A 197 -20.63 -23.77 -11.55
N PRO A 198 -19.92 -24.90 -11.69
CA PRO A 198 -19.17 -25.25 -12.90
C PRO A 198 -20.05 -25.39 -14.16
N GLU A 199 -21.32 -25.71 -14.00
CA GLU A 199 -22.26 -25.89 -15.15
C GLU A 199 -22.60 -24.55 -15.80
N SER A 200 -22.67 -23.47 -15.03
CA SER A 200 -22.88 -22.11 -15.56
C SER A 200 -21.70 -21.58 -16.40
N ARG A 201 -20.52 -22.20 -16.32
CA ARG A 201 -19.34 -21.88 -17.16
C ARG A 201 -19.45 -22.46 -18.57
N ASN A 202 -20.10 -23.62 -18.76
CA ASN A 202 -20.18 -24.31 -20.06
C ASN A 202 -21.22 -23.72 -21.00
N GLU A 203 -22.35 -23.23 -20.49
CA GLU A 203 -23.42 -22.68 -21.34
C GLU A 203 -23.02 -21.34 -22.01
N ARG A 204 -22.08 -20.57 -21.44
CA ARG A 204 -21.65 -19.28 -21.97
C ARG A 204 -20.50 -19.38 -22.98
N GLN A 205 -19.72 -20.45 -22.97
CA GLN A 205 -18.73 -20.70 -24.02
C GLN A 205 -19.38 -21.17 -25.34
N GLN A 206 -20.57 -21.75 -25.27
CA GLN A 206 -21.31 -22.15 -26.46
C GLN A 206 -22.07 -20.99 -27.12
N SER A 207 -22.55 -20.01 -26.37
CA SER A 207 -23.24 -18.84 -26.92
C SER A 207 -22.32 -17.79 -27.54
N GLY A 208 -21.01 -17.81 -27.20
CA GLY A 208 -20.00 -16.91 -27.78
C GLY A 208 -19.46 -17.39 -29.14
N ASN A 209 -19.62 -18.66 -29.48
CA ASN A 209 -19.11 -19.22 -30.73
C ASN A 209 -20.13 -19.19 -31.90
N ASP A 210 -21.40 -18.96 -31.64
CA ASP A 210 -22.46 -18.94 -32.67
C ASP A 210 -22.60 -17.57 -33.38
N SER A 211 -21.95 -16.53 -32.88
CA SER A 211 -22.01 -15.17 -33.49
C SER A 211 -20.88 -14.84 -34.48
N SER A 212 -19.98 -15.81 -34.78
CA SER A 212 -18.84 -15.60 -35.69
C SER A 212 -18.90 -16.40 -37.02
N GLN A 213 -20.02 -17.08 -37.32
CA GLN A 213 -20.22 -17.72 -38.61
C GLN A 213 -21.47 -17.18 -39.32
N GLY A 214 -21.32 -16.02 -39.95
CA GLY A 214 -22.43 -15.48 -40.74
C GLY A 214 -22.10 -14.20 -41.44
N SER A 215 -21.11 -14.20 -42.36
CA SER A 215 -21.11 -13.30 -43.53
C SER A 215 -19.90 -13.59 -44.43
N ASN A 216 -20.03 -14.59 -45.27
CA ASN A 216 -19.30 -14.66 -46.53
C ASN A 216 -20.12 -15.52 -47.50
N SER A 217 -20.98 -14.88 -48.27
CA SER A 217 -21.35 -15.32 -49.62
C SER A 217 -22.15 -14.19 -50.29
N ASP A 218 -21.71 -13.92 -51.47
CA ASP A 218 -22.40 -13.33 -52.61
C ASP A 218 -22.16 -11.84 -52.94
N SER A 219 -21.51 -11.75 -54.10
CA SER A 219 -21.46 -10.80 -55.20
C SER A 219 -20.32 -9.80 -55.20
#